data_bdc6d5cab2a659eebb8c965e4e65a4dc
#
_entry.id   bdc6d5cab2a659eebb8c965e4e65a4dc
#
_cell.length_a   1.000
_cell.length_b   1.000
_cell.length_c   1.000
_cell.angle_alpha   90.00
_cell.angle_beta   90.00
_cell.angle_gamma   90.00
#
_symmetry.space_group_name_H-M   'P 1'
#
loop_
_entity.id
_entity.type
_entity.pdbx_description
1 polymer ?
#
loop_
_entity_poly.entity_id
_entity_poly.type
_entity_poly.pdbx_seq_one_letter_code
_entity_poly.pdbx_strand_id
1 'polypeptide(L)'
;MAKNTMGTKLPRKLEHKMALMGEQIKLARLRRNLSIAQVAERATCSPLTVNRIEKGSPTVSIGIYARVLYALQLDDDLLLIAKEDTLGRNLQDLSLKHRQRATKKS
;
A
#
# COMPACT_ATOMS: atom_id res chain seq x y z
N MET A 1 3.87 -25.80 -1.51
CA MET A 1 5.29 -25.78 -1.13
C MET A 1 5.48 -25.00 0.13
N ALA A 2 6.02 -25.67 1.16
CA ALA A 2 6.21 -25.06 2.47
C ALA A 2 7.08 -23.80 2.42
N LYS A 3 8.13 -23.82 1.60
CA LYS A 3 9.05 -22.69 1.47
C LYS A 3 8.37 -21.43 0.94
N ASN A 4 7.37 -21.57 0.08
CA ASN A 4 6.65 -20.42 -0.47
C ASN A 4 5.71 -19.83 0.58
N THR A 5 5.19 -20.69 1.47
CA THR A 5 4.33 -20.24 2.56
C THR A 5 5.08 -19.32 3.51
N MET A 6 6.34 -19.61 3.79
CA MET A 6 7.15 -18.75 4.64
C MET A 6 7.35 -17.36 4.04
N GLY A 7 7.57 -17.27 2.72
CA GLY A 7 7.80 -15.98 2.05
C GLY A 7 6.58 -15.08 2.01
N THR A 8 5.37 -15.64 2.16
CA THR A 8 4.13 -14.87 2.09
C THR A 8 3.52 -14.56 3.45
N LYS A 9 4.03 -15.16 4.50
CA LYS A 9 3.48 -14.94 5.83
C LYS A 9 4.01 -13.67 6.45
N LEU A 10 3.09 -12.77 6.81
CA LEU A 10 3.43 -11.48 7.39
C LEU A 10 3.43 -11.53 8.92
N PRO A 11 4.22 -10.67 9.57
CA PRO A 11 4.08 -10.46 11.01
C PRO A 11 2.63 -10.08 11.34
N ARG A 12 2.15 -10.50 12.51
CA ARG A 12 0.75 -10.30 12.89
C ARG A 12 0.32 -8.84 12.83
N LYS A 13 1.15 -7.91 13.26
CA LYS A 13 0.83 -6.49 13.23
C LYS A 13 0.66 -5.97 11.81
N LEU A 14 1.50 -6.43 10.91
CA LEU A 14 1.43 -6.02 9.50
C LEU A 14 0.21 -6.63 8.83
N GLU A 15 -0.06 -7.90 9.12
CA GLU A 15 -1.25 -8.61 8.62
C GLU A 15 -2.52 -7.85 9.01
N HIS A 16 -2.58 -7.37 10.26
CA HIS A 16 -3.71 -6.59 10.75
C HIS A 16 -3.87 -5.27 9.98
N LYS A 17 -2.76 -4.60 9.70
CA LYS A 17 -2.77 -3.34 8.92
C LYS A 17 -3.26 -3.58 7.50
N MET A 18 -2.83 -4.68 6.89
CA MET A 18 -3.28 -5.05 5.55
C MET A 18 -4.79 -5.32 5.53
N ALA A 19 -5.30 -6.01 6.56
CA ALA A 19 -6.72 -6.28 6.68
C ALA A 19 -7.53 -4.98 6.83
N LEU A 20 -7.03 -4.04 7.63
CA LEU A 20 -7.68 -2.74 7.80
C LEU A 20 -7.70 -1.96 6.48
N MET A 21 -6.60 -1.98 5.74
CA MET A 21 -6.53 -1.33 4.43
C MET A 21 -7.55 -1.94 3.48
N GLY A 22 -7.63 -3.26 3.44
CA GLY A 22 -8.60 -3.96 2.60
C GLY A 22 -10.04 -3.60 2.97
N GLU A 23 -10.34 -3.48 4.26
CA GLU A 23 -11.66 -3.08 4.73
C GLU A 23 -11.99 -1.66 4.27
N GLN A 24 -11.04 -0.74 4.33
CA GLN A 24 -11.24 0.62 3.85
C GLN A 24 -11.53 0.66 2.36
N ILE A 25 -10.87 -0.17 1.58
CA ILE A 25 -11.12 -0.29 0.13
C ILE A 25 -12.53 -0.81 -0.10
N LYS A 26 -12.93 -1.83 0.66
CA LYS A 26 -14.29 -2.38 0.57
C LYS A 26 -15.34 -1.31 0.88
N LEU A 27 -15.16 -0.55 1.96
CA LEU A 27 -16.08 0.50 2.33
C LEU A 27 -16.16 1.59 1.26
N ALA A 28 -15.02 1.94 0.66
CA ALA A 28 -14.99 2.92 -0.43
C ALA A 28 -15.80 2.43 -1.63
N ARG A 29 -15.71 1.15 -1.96
CA ARG A 29 -16.51 0.55 -3.01
C ARG A 29 -18.00 0.62 -2.69
N LEU A 30 -18.36 0.24 -1.47
CA LEU A 30 -19.76 0.22 -1.03
C LEU A 30 -20.38 1.62 -1.02
N ARG A 31 -19.62 2.63 -0.59
CA ARG A 31 -20.09 4.02 -0.62
C ARG A 31 -20.42 4.50 -2.02
N ARG A 32 -19.81 3.92 -3.02
CA ARG A 32 -20.04 4.26 -4.43
C ARG A 32 -21.09 3.36 -5.09
N ASN A 33 -21.71 2.48 -4.31
CA ASN A 33 -22.73 1.52 -4.80
C ASN A 33 -22.18 0.66 -5.95
N LEU A 34 -20.90 0.29 -5.86
CA LEU A 34 -20.28 -0.56 -6.88
C LEU A 34 -20.21 -1.99 -6.39
N SER A 35 -20.45 -2.93 -7.30
CA SER A 35 -20.24 -4.35 -7.03
C SER A 35 -18.75 -4.69 -7.19
N ILE A 36 -18.37 -5.84 -6.64
CA ILE A 36 -17.01 -6.37 -6.85
C ILE A 36 -16.76 -6.54 -8.35
N ALA A 37 -17.72 -7.06 -9.08
CA ALA A 37 -17.59 -7.26 -10.53
C ALA A 37 -17.35 -5.95 -11.28
N GLN A 38 -18.04 -4.88 -10.88
CA GLN A 38 -17.87 -3.57 -11.51
C GLN A 38 -16.48 -2.99 -11.26
N VAL A 39 -15.99 -3.10 -10.04
CA VAL A 39 -14.64 -2.64 -9.71
C VAL A 39 -13.60 -3.48 -10.45
N ALA A 40 -13.78 -4.79 -10.49
CA ALA A 40 -12.86 -5.68 -11.20
C ALA A 40 -12.77 -5.33 -12.68
N GLU A 41 -13.90 -5.06 -13.30
CA GLU A 41 -13.94 -4.67 -14.72
C GLU A 41 -13.15 -3.36 -14.94
N ARG A 42 -13.41 -2.36 -14.12
CA ARG A 42 -12.72 -1.06 -14.22
C ARG A 42 -11.23 -1.16 -13.93
N ALA A 43 -10.86 -2.05 -13.00
CA ALA A 43 -9.47 -2.24 -12.62
C ALA A 43 -8.72 -3.20 -13.55
N THR A 44 -9.43 -3.84 -14.47
CA THR A 44 -8.87 -4.85 -15.37
C THR A 44 -8.24 -6.00 -14.58
N CYS A 45 -9.00 -6.55 -13.64
CA CYS A 45 -8.60 -7.71 -12.87
C CYS A 45 -9.83 -8.59 -12.60
N SER A 46 -9.61 -9.76 -12.00
CA SER A 46 -10.72 -10.66 -11.72
C SER A 46 -11.49 -10.25 -10.46
N PRO A 47 -12.77 -10.61 -10.35
CA PRO A 47 -13.52 -10.40 -9.10
C PRO A 47 -12.87 -11.08 -7.91
N LEU A 48 -12.25 -12.25 -8.10
CA LEU A 48 -11.53 -12.92 -7.03
C LEU A 48 -10.37 -12.05 -6.51
N THR A 49 -9.67 -11.38 -7.41
CA THR A 49 -8.57 -10.49 -7.03
C THR A 49 -9.09 -9.31 -6.19
N VAL A 50 -10.20 -8.70 -6.59
CA VAL A 50 -10.81 -7.64 -5.78
C VAL A 50 -11.19 -8.15 -4.39
N ASN A 51 -11.77 -9.35 -4.33
CA ASN A 51 -12.11 -9.96 -3.05
C ASN A 51 -10.88 -10.14 -2.17
N ARG A 52 -9.77 -10.60 -2.74
CA ARG A 52 -8.51 -10.77 -2.01
C ARG A 52 -7.98 -9.44 -1.50
N ILE A 53 -8.05 -8.40 -2.31
CA ILE A 53 -7.63 -7.05 -1.91
C ILE A 53 -8.46 -6.57 -0.72
N GLU A 54 -9.77 -6.78 -0.75
CA GLU A 54 -10.65 -6.35 0.33
C GLU A 54 -10.43 -7.13 1.62
N LYS A 55 -9.80 -8.29 1.52
CA LYS A 55 -9.36 -9.08 2.69
C LYS A 55 -7.94 -8.78 3.11
N GLY A 56 -7.25 -7.88 2.40
CA GLY A 56 -5.89 -7.49 2.75
C GLY A 56 -4.83 -8.49 2.33
N SER A 57 -5.04 -9.20 1.22
CA SER A 57 -4.09 -10.21 0.75
C SER A 57 -2.71 -9.61 0.48
N PRO A 58 -1.64 -10.20 1.02
CA PRO A 58 -0.27 -9.74 0.75
C PRO A 58 0.30 -10.27 -0.55
N THR A 59 -0.42 -11.18 -1.23
CA THR A 59 0.07 -11.81 -2.45
C THR A 59 -0.39 -11.13 -3.72
N VAL A 60 -1.25 -10.11 -3.62
CA VAL A 60 -1.64 -9.30 -4.76
C VAL A 60 -0.62 -8.18 -4.93
N SER A 61 -0.16 -7.95 -6.16
CA SER A 61 0.84 -6.94 -6.42
C SER A 61 0.33 -5.54 -6.10
N ILE A 62 1.26 -4.64 -5.76
CA ILE A 62 0.88 -3.25 -5.51
C ILE A 62 0.30 -2.60 -6.76
N GLY A 63 0.75 -3.00 -7.94
CA GLY A 63 0.20 -2.48 -9.19
C GLY A 63 -1.29 -2.79 -9.34
N ILE A 64 -1.71 -3.97 -8.92
CA ILE A 64 -3.13 -4.33 -8.96
C ILE A 64 -3.92 -3.58 -7.89
N TYR A 65 -3.35 -3.44 -6.68
CA TYR A 65 -3.94 -2.56 -5.66
C TYR A 65 -4.14 -1.15 -6.22
N ALA A 66 -3.13 -0.64 -6.92
CA ALA A 66 -3.20 0.69 -7.52
C ALA A 66 -4.32 0.80 -8.55
N ARG A 67 -4.52 -0.24 -9.37
CA ARG A 67 -5.61 -0.25 -10.35
C ARG A 67 -6.98 -0.20 -9.68
N VAL A 68 -7.15 -0.92 -8.58
CA VAL A 68 -8.41 -0.91 -7.83
C VAL A 68 -8.64 0.48 -7.20
N LEU A 69 -7.61 1.07 -6.62
CA LEU A 69 -7.72 2.43 -6.09
C LEU A 69 -8.07 3.43 -7.19
N TYR A 70 -7.45 3.28 -8.35
CA TYR A 70 -7.75 4.13 -9.50
C TYR A 70 -9.21 3.96 -9.94
N ALA A 71 -9.71 2.74 -9.97
CA ALA A 71 -11.11 2.45 -10.29
C ALA A 71 -12.08 3.13 -9.31
N LEU A 72 -11.64 3.33 -8.07
CA LEU A 72 -12.42 4.01 -7.03
C LEU A 72 -12.12 5.51 -6.97
N GLN A 73 -11.25 6.02 -7.83
CA GLN A 73 -10.78 7.41 -7.83
C GLN A 73 -10.04 7.78 -6.53
N LEU A 74 -9.32 6.82 -5.96
CA LEU A 74 -8.53 6.98 -4.75
C LEU A 74 -7.04 6.72 -5.00
N ASP A 75 -6.60 6.82 -6.25
CA ASP A 75 -5.21 6.58 -6.62
C ASP A 75 -4.25 7.60 -5.99
N ASP A 76 -4.72 8.80 -5.66
CA ASP A 76 -3.89 9.78 -4.97
C ASP A 76 -3.45 9.31 -3.58
N ASP A 77 -4.15 8.33 -2.99
CA ASP A 77 -3.74 7.74 -1.72
C ASP A 77 -2.36 7.09 -1.82
N LEU A 78 -1.96 6.66 -3.02
CA LEU A 78 -0.63 6.09 -3.25
C LEU A 78 0.47 7.11 -2.93
N LEU A 79 0.20 8.38 -3.13
CA LEU A 79 1.17 9.44 -2.87
C LEU A 79 1.38 9.70 -1.38
N LEU A 80 0.51 9.14 -0.54
CA LEU A 80 0.61 9.29 0.92
C LEU A 80 1.50 8.22 1.54
N ILE A 81 1.80 7.16 0.80
CA ILE A 81 2.65 6.07 1.31
C ILE A 81 4.04 6.63 1.57
N ALA A 82 4.53 6.45 2.81
CA ALA A 82 5.85 6.89 3.26
C ALA A 82 6.07 8.41 3.18
N LYS A 83 5.02 9.18 2.96
CA LYS A 83 5.13 10.63 2.85
C LYS A 83 5.53 11.27 4.19
N GLU A 84 4.93 10.81 5.28
CA GLU A 84 5.22 11.32 6.62
C GLU A 84 6.33 10.49 7.27
N ASP A 85 7.57 10.81 6.92
CA ASP A 85 8.75 10.13 7.42
C ASP A 85 9.59 11.09 8.27
N THR A 86 9.11 11.38 9.46
CA THR A 86 9.78 12.32 10.38
C THR A 86 11.17 11.85 10.77
N LEU A 87 11.29 10.56 11.11
CA LEU A 87 12.58 9.99 11.49
C LEU A 87 13.60 10.08 10.35
N GLY A 88 13.17 9.69 9.14
CA GLY A 88 14.06 9.74 7.97
C GLY A 88 14.51 11.15 7.65
N ARG A 89 13.61 12.12 7.75
CA ARG A 89 13.96 13.54 7.54
C ARG A 89 14.96 14.02 8.56
N ASN A 90 14.78 13.67 9.85
CA ASN A 90 15.71 14.04 10.89
C ASN A 90 17.09 13.42 10.67
N LEU A 91 17.12 12.16 10.26
CA LEU A 91 18.38 11.48 9.95
C LEU A 91 19.08 12.13 8.76
N GLN A 92 18.32 12.49 7.74
CA GLN A 92 18.84 13.18 6.57
C GLN A 92 19.43 14.54 6.94
N ASP A 93 18.72 15.32 7.75
CA ASP A 93 19.16 16.64 8.21
C ASP A 93 20.47 16.53 8.97
N LEU A 94 20.60 15.56 9.85
CA LEU A 94 21.84 15.32 10.58
C LEU A 94 22.99 14.99 9.64
N SER A 95 22.73 14.15 8.65
CA SER A 95 23.73 13.76 7.63
C SER A 95 24.16 14.96 6.80
N LEU A 96 23.22 15.80 6.39
CA LEU A 96 23.54 17.00 5.63
C LEU A 96 24.38 17.99 6.45
N LYS A 97 24.05 18.21 7.70
CA LYS A 97 24.83 19.06 8.58
C LYS A 97 26.25 18.54 8.75
N HIS A 98 26.40 17.24 8.89
CA HIS A 98 27.70 16.63 9.01
C HIS A 98 28.53 16.81 7.73
N ARG A 99 27.94 16.63 6.57
CA ARG A 99 28.61 16.85 5.28
C ARG A 99 29.05 18.29 5.12
N GLN A 100 28.20 19.25 5.50
CA GLN A 100 28.53 20.66 5.41
C GLN A 100 29.76 21.01 6.25
N ARG A 101 29.83 20.46 7.47
CA ARG A 101 30.99 20.66 8.33
C ARG A 101 32.26 20.08 7.70
N ALA A 102 32.17 18.89 7.15
CA ALA A 102 33.30 18.23 6.49
C ALA A 102 33.77 19.07 5.30
N THR A 103 32.87 19.60 4.50
CA THR A 103 33.15 20.44 3.37
C THR A 103 33.89 21.72 3.78
N LYS A 104 33.46 22.35 4.85
CA LYS A 104 34.06 23.57 5.37
C LYS A 104 35.51 23.35 5.84
N LYS A 105 35.83 22.16 6.30
CA LYS A 105 37.15 21.82 6.80
C LYS A 105 38.16 21.61 5.70
N SER A 106 37.68 21.29 4.52
CA SER A 106 38.59 21.07 3.40
C SER A 106 38.86 22.37 2.65
#